data_bd24b05df7b19a54f0898015c8c4b698
#
_entry.id   bd24b05df7b19a54f0898015c8c4b698
#
_cell.length_a   1.000
_cell.length_b   1.000
_cell.length_c   1.000
_cell.angle_alpha   90.00
_cell.angle_beta   90.00
_cell.angle_gamma   90.00
#
_symmetry.space_group_name_H-M   'P 1'
#
loop_
_entity.id
_entity.type
_entity.pdbx_description
1 polymer ?
#
loop_
_entity_poly.entity_id
_entity_poly.type
_entity_poly.pdbx_seq_one_letter_code
_entity_poly.pdbx_strand_id
1 'polypeptide(L)'
;TSKLKTLNNKLSEDAAAEKKDIDDEKNSDLESIETDSSNKKEQIDAQKEAAIKQLKAIEIPSGLSKEERAKRVAERNEKIAKIRGDAKSDKAKISNQAKSDKSDVRSNASAQKTDVSNQTKQSKAVNTSNAKSERARVSAELKSAVEAARKAYTVAKENLNTSYEKIYQQEFDKIASEYKAVKKTSKKSSKKKSSKTSTKKKSHPLSYYIRE
;
A
#
# COMPACT_ATOMS: atom_id res chain seq x y z
N THR A 1 10.37 20.65 -5.66
CA THR A 1 10.53 19.89 -4.39
C THR A 1 9.20 19.62 -3.69
N SER A 2 8.28 20.57 -3.65
CA SER A 2 6.95 20.42 -3.02
C SER A 2 6.14 19.28 -3.67
N LYS A 3 6.00 19.30 -4.99
CA LYS A 3 5.23 18.29 -5.75
C LYS A 3 5.75 16.85 -5.51
N LEU A 4 7.07 16.65 -5.50
CA LEU A 4 7.66 15.34 -5.21
C LEU A 4 7.34 14.88 -3.77
N LYS A 5 7.41 15.80 -2.80
CA LYS A 5 7.05 15.50 -1.41
C LYS A 5 5.59 15.10 -1.29
N THR A 6 4.68 15.85 -1.93
CA THR A 6 3.24 15.52 -1.93
C THR A 6 2.97 14.16 -2.55
N LEU A 7 3.60 13.84 -3.70
CA LEU A 7 3.46 12.54 -4.36
C LEU A 7 3.96 11.39 -3.47
N ASN A 8 5.14 11.56 -2.84
CA ASN A 8 5.70 10.55 -1.96
C ASN A 8 4.91 10.38 -0.65
N ASN A 9 4.28 11.45 -0.15
CA ASN A 9 3.37 11.36 1.00
C ASN A 9 2.11 10.57 0.61
N LYS A 10 1.50 10.88 -0.53
CA LYS A 10 0.35 10.13 -1.02
C LYS A 10 0.65 8.63 -1.17
N LEU A 11 1.79 8.28 -1.77
CA LEU A 11 2.23 6.88 -1.86
C LEU A 11 2.37 6.21 -0.48
N SER A 12 2.75 6.98 0.55
CA SER A 12 2.85 6.44 1.91
C SER A 12 1.48 6.24 2.55
N GLU A 13 0.54 7.14 2.29
CA GLU A 13 -0.84 7.06 2.77
C GLU A 13 -1.58 5.90 2.10
N ASP A 14 -1.46 5.77 0.77
CA ASP A 14 -2.03 4.67 0.00
C ASP A 14 -1.49 3.31 0.49
N ALA A 15 -0.17 3.21 0.69
CA ALA A 15 0.44 1.99 1.23
C ALA A 15 0.04 1.68 2.69
N ALA A 16 -0.27 2.70 3.49
CA ALA A 16 -0.77 2.50 4.85
C ALA A 16 -2.22 2.00 4.84
N ALA A 17 -3.05 2.52 3.94
CA ALA A 17 -4.41 2.06 3.73
C ALA A 17 -4.43 0.59 3.26
N GLU A 18 -3.65 0.26 2.23
CA GLU A 18 -3.54 -1.11 1.71
C GLU A 18 -3.06 -2.11 2.78
N LYS A 19 -2.10 -1.73 3.61
CA LYS A 19 -1.66 -2.58 4.73
C LYS A 19 -2.72 -2.78 5.79
N LYS A 20 -3.58 -1.78 5.99
CA LYS A 20 -4.72 -1.89 6.91
C LYS A 20 -5.74 -2.86 6.35
N ASP A 21 -6.05 -2.76 5.05
CA ASP A 21 -6.99 -3.68 4.39
C ASP A 21 -6.49 -5.13 4.49
N ILE A 22 -5.19 -5.38 4.29
CA ILE A 22 -4.55 -6.69 4.50
C ILE A 22 -4.72 -7.17 5.97
N ASP A 23 -4.62 -6.27 6.96
CA ASP A 23 -4.84 -6.64 8.35
C ASP A 23 -6.31 -6.96 8.64
N ASP A 24 -7.23 -6.22 8.07
CA ASP A 24 -8.66 -6.43 8.25
C ASP A 24 -9.08 -7.76 7.60
N GLU A 25 -8.62 -8.07 6.38
CA GLU A 25 -8.82 -9.36 5.71
C GLU A 25 -8.23 -10.51 6.52
N LYS A 26 -6.96 -10.41 6.94
CA LYS A 26 -6.32 -11.41 7.81
C LYS A 26 -7.14 -11.69 9.09
N ASN A 27 -7.68 -10.65 9.73
CA ASN A 27 -8.45 -10.84 10.96
C ASN A 27 -9.79 -11.53 10.68
N SER A 28 -10.45 -11.18 9.58
CA SER A 28 -11.68 -11.84 9.12
C SER A 28 -11.44 -13.34 8.83
N ASP A 29 -10.35 -13.66 8.13
CA ASP A 29 -10.00 -15.04 7.83
C ASP A 29 -9.68 -15.85 9.09
N LEU A 30 -8.95 -15.25 10.04
CA LEU A 30 -8.64 -15.89 11.31
C LEU A 30 -9.90 -16.17 12.13
N GLU A 31 -10.87 -15.28 12.14
CA GLU A 31 -12.17 -15.47 12.81
C GLU A 31 -13.01 -16.54 12.12
N SER A 32 -13.03 -16.58 10.80
CA SER A 32 -13.69 -17.61 10.01
C SER A 32 -13.13 -19.02 10.32
N ILE A 33 -11.79 -19.16 10.32
CA ILE A 33 -11.12 -20.43 10.67
C ILE A 33 -11.47 -20.87 12.09
N GLU A 34 -11.53 -19.94 13.06
CA GLU A 34 -11.92 -20.23 14.45
C GLU A 34 -13.35 -20.75 14.53
N THR A 35 -14.27 -20.03 13.88
CA THR A 35 -15.70 -20.37 13.86
C THR A 35 -15.93 -21.73 13.21
N ASP A 36 -15.33 -21.96 12.03
CA ASP A 36 -15.42 -23.23 11.32
C ASP A 36 -14.87 -24.40 12.14
N SER A 37 -13.71 -24.18 12.80
CA SER A 37 -13.11 -25.19 13.66
C SER A 37 -14.00 -25.52 14.88
N SER A 38 -14.64 -24.50 15.48
CA SER A 38 -15.59 -24.67 16.58
C SER A 38 -16.82 -25.47 16.14
N ASN A 39 -17.45 -25.03 15.06
CA ASN A 39 -18.64 -25.67 14.49
C ASN A 39 -18.40 -27.16 14.15
N LYS A 40 -17.26 -27.48 13.52
CA LYS A 40 -16.87 -28.87 13.21
C LYS A 40 -16.68 -29.70 14.47
N LYS A 41 -16.07 -29.14 15.53
CA LYS A 41 -15.89 -29.84 16.81
C LYS A 41 -17.23 -30.09 17.51
N GLU A 42 -18.14 -29.14 17.48
CA GLU A 42 -19.50 -29.28 18.01
C GLU A 42 -20.30 -30.36 17.27
N GLN A 43 -20.17 -30.41 15.95
CA GLN A 43 -20.79 -31.46 15.13
C GLN A 43 -20.25 -32.84 15.51
N ILE A 44 -18.93 -32.98 15.73
CA ILE A 44 -18.34 -34.24 16.19
C ILE A 44 -18.89 -34.62 17.57
N ASP A 45 -19.02 -33.67 18.49
CA ASP A 45 -19.57 -33.93 19.82
C ASP A 45 -21.03 -34.36 19.72
N ALA A 46 -21.85 -33.71 18.93
CA ALA A 46 -23.24 -34.07 18.72
C ALA A 46 -23.37 -35.49 18.11
N GLN A 47 -22.56 -35.81 17.11
CA GLN A 47 -22.54 -37.15 16.49
C GLN A 47 -22.09 -38.21 17.49
N LYS A 48 -21.04 -37.96 18.28
CA LYS A 48 -20.55 -38.81 19.34
C LYS A 48 -21.64 -39.12 20.38
N GLU A 49 -22.32 -38.09 20.88
CA GLU A 49 -23.36 -38.24 21.88
C GLU A 49 -24.58 -39.03 21.32
N ALA A 50 -24.98 -38.71 20.06
CA ALA A 50 -26.05 -39.44 19.38
C ALA A 50 -25.71 -40.94 19.22
N ALA A 51 -24.49 -41.26 18.78
CA ALA A 51 -24.03 -42.63 18.61
C ALA A 51 -23.94 -43.39 19.95
N ILE A 52 -23.44 -42.74 20.99
CA ILE A 52 -23.38 -43.32 22.34
C ILE A 52 -24.79 -43.56 22.86
N LYS A 53 -25.71 -42.62 22.68
CA LYS A 53 -27.12 -42.76 23.08
C LYS A 53 -27.78 -43.96 22.38
N GLN A 54 -27.58 -44.11 21.08
CA GLN A 54 -28.08 -45.27 20.33
C GLN A 54 -27.53 -46.57 20.85
N LEU A 55 -26.20 -46.65 21.10
CA LEU A 55 -25.61 -47.89 21.66
C LEU A 55 -26.13 -48.22 23.07
N LYS A 56 -26.40 -47.21 23.90
CA LYS A 56 -26.97 -47.42 25.25
C LYS A 56 -28.45 -47.82 25.18
N ALA A 57 -29.18 -47.42 24.19
CA ALA A 57 -30.59 -47.78 24.02
C ALA A 57 -30.78 -49.21 23.52
N ILE A 58 -29.73 -49.87 23.05
CA ILE A 58 -29.82 -51.27 22.67
C ILE A 58 -30.07 -52.12 23.93
N GLU A 59 -31.28 -52.67 23.99
CA GLU A 59 -31.66 -53.58 25.11
C GLU A 59 -30.87 -54.89 25.05
N ILE A 60 -30.43 -55.34 26.21
CA ILE A 60 -29.80 -56.64 26.39
C ILE A 60 -30.88 -57.61 26.82
N PRO A 61 -31.21 -58.63 26.00
CA PRO A 61 -32.35 -59.54 26.25
C PRO A 61 -32.26 -60.13 27.64
N SER A 62 -33.41 -60.20 28.31
CA SER A 62 -33.51 -60.72 29.69
C SER A 62 -33.26 -62.24 29.82
N GLY A 63 -33.45 -63.00 28.72
CA GLY A 63 -33.26 -64.44 28.68
C GLY A 63 -31.84 -64.94 28.53
N LEU A 64 -30.82 -64.04 28.46
CA LEU A 64 -29.42 -64.46 28.35
C LEU A 64 -28.80 -64.86 29.70
N SER A 65 -27.84 -65.77 29.66
CA SER A 65 -27.02 -66.09 30.81
C SER A 65 -26.24 -64.89 31.36
N LYS A 66 -25.77 -64.97 32.59
CA LYS A 66 -25.01 -63.94 33.24
C LYS A 66 -23.71 -63.59 32.46
N GLU A 67 -23.04 -64.63 31.95
CA GLU A 67 -21.82 -64.52 31.16
C GLU A 67 -22.09 -63.84 29.80
N GLU A 68 -23.15 -64.24 29.10
CA GLU A 68 -23.50 -63.63 27.84
C GLU A 68 -23.92 -62.18 27.98
N ARG A 69 -24.66 -61.82 29.02
CA ARG A 69 -24.96 -60.40 29.33
C ARG A 69 -23.69 -59.62 29.62
N ALA A 70 -22.79 -60.13 30.42
CA ALA A 70 -21.50 -59.47 30.71
C ALA A 70 -20.70 -59.25 29.43
N LYS A 71 -20.65 -60.24 28.53
CA LYS A 71 -19.97 -60.10 27.21
C LYS A 71 -20.58 -58.99 26.36
N ARG A 72 -21.92 -58.92 26.23
CA ARG A 72 -22.59 -57.89 25.47
C ARG A 72 -22.41 -56.50 26.05
N VAL A 73 -22.37 -56.38 27.38
CA VAL A 73 -22.06 -55.13 28.07
C VAL A 73 -20.62 -54.70 27.78
N ALA A 74 -19.67 -55.64 27.83
CA ALA A 74 -18.26 -55.36 27.50
C ALA A 74 -18.09 -54.92 26.05
N GLU A 75 -18.68 -55.62 25.08
CA GLU A 75 -18.67 -55.25 23.65
C GLU A 75 -19.27 -53.84 23.40
N ARG A 76 -20.38 -53.52 24.07
CA ARG A 76 -20.99 -52.19 23.99
C ARG A 76 -20.05 -51.11 24.56
N ASN A 77 -19.43 -51.37 25.71
CA ASN A 77 -18.52 -50.43 26.32
C ASN A 77 -17.25 -50.20 25.46
N GLU A 78 -16.73 -51.24 24.82
CA GLU A 78 -15.64 -51.16 23.87
C GLU A 78 -16.00 -50.28 22.67
N LYS A 79 -17.20 -50.50 22.09
CA LYS A 79 -17.69 -49.63 21.00
C LYS A 79 -17.83 -48.16 21.43
N ILE A 80 -18.34 -47.92 22.63
CA ILE A 80 -18.41 -46.55 23.20
C ILE A 80 -17.01 -45.96 23.40
N ALA A 81 -16.06 -46.74 23.89
CA ALA A 81 -14.67 -46.28 24.05
C ALA A 81 -14.03 -45.94 22.71
N LYS A 82 -14.28 -46.76 21.67
CA LYS A 82 -13.82 -46.49 20.32
C LYS A 82 -14.41 -45.18 19.77
N ILE A 83 -15.73 -44.97 19.84
CA ILE A 83 -16.37 -43.73 19.42
C ILE A 83 -15.79 -42.51 20.12
N ARG A 84 -15.50 -42.57 21.41
CA ARG A 84 -14.85 -41.49 22.14
C ARG A 84 -13.41 -41.26 21.69
N GLY A 85 -12.68 -42.30 21.37
CA GLY A 85 -11.32 -42.25 20.84
C GLY A 85 -11.28 -41.57 19.46
N ASP A 86 -12.16 -42.04 18.56
CA ASP A 86 -12.28 -41.49 17.20
C ASP A 86 -12.65 -40.01 17.24
N ALA A 87 -13.66 -39.65 18.04
CA ALA A 87 -14.06 -38.23 18.19
C ALA A 87 -12.92 -37.36 18.76
N LYS A 88 -12.13 -37.86 19.69
CA LYS A 88 -10.94 -37.14 20.20
C LYS A 88 -9.87 -36.98 19.14
N SER A 89 -9.62 -38.01 18.33
CA SER A 89 -8.66 -37.97 17.23
C SER A 89 -9.11 -36.95 16.16
N ASP A 90 -10.36 -36.97 15.77
CA ASP A 90 -10.87 -36.09 14.73
C ASP A 90 -10.90 -34.62 15.18
N LYS A 91 -11.24 -34.34 16.44
CA LYS A 91 -11.09 -32.99 17.01
C LYS A 91 -9.63 -32.52 17.04
N ALA A 92 -8.68 -33.42 17.30
CA ALA A 92 -7.26 -33.09 17.26
C ALA A 92 -6.81 -32.73 15.83
N LYS A 93 -7.28 -33.50 14.83
CA LYS A 93 -7.03 -33.20 13.41
C LYS A 93 -7.55 -31.81 13.03
N ILE A 94 -8.82 -31.51 13.40
CA ILE A 94 -9.42 -30.18 13.13
C ILE A 94 -8.60 -29.08 13.81
N SER A 95 -8.17 -29.30 15.07
CA SER A 95 -7.37 -28.30 15.78
C SER A 95 -6.01 -28.05 15.12
N ASN A 96 -5.36 -29.12 14.64
CA ASN A 96 -4.09 -29.02 13.96
C ASN A 96 -4.24 -28.34 12.58
N GLN A 97 -5.28 -28.67 11.83
CA GLN A 97 -5.57 -28.02 10.56
C GLN A 97 -5.83 -26.52 10.76
N ALA A 98 -6.68 -26.15 11.72
CA ALA A 98 -6.95 -24.74 12.03
C ALA A 98 -5.69 -23.96 12.45
N LYS A 99 -4.74 -24.62 13.16
CA LYS A 99 -3.44 -24.00 13.48
C LYS A 99 -2.58 -23.76 12.23
N SER A 100 -2.55 -24.73 11.31
CA SER A 100 -1.83 -24.60 10.04
C SER A 100 -2.42 -23.46 9.22
N ASP A 101 -3.73 -23.48 9.01
CA ASP A 101 -4.44 -22.49 8.22
C ASP A 101 -4.22 -21.05 8.78
N LYS A 102 -4.30 -20.91 10.11
CA LYS A 102 -3.99 -19.63 10.78
C LYS A 102 -2.54 -19.18 10.59
N SER A 103 -1.60 -20.12 10.54
CA SER A 103 -0.19 -19.82 10.26
C SER A 103 -0.01 -19.33 8.84
N ASP A 104 -0.67 -19.98 7.89
CA ASP A 104 -0.60 -19.64 6.47
C ASP A 104 -1.21 -18.26 6.19
N VAL A 105 -2.37 -17.96 6.77
CA VAL A 105 -3.00 -16.62 6.69
C VAL A 105 -2.07 -15.54 7.23
N ARG A 106 -1.43 -15.76 8.37
CA ARG A 106 -0.47 -14.78 8.95
C ARG A 106 0.77 -14.60 8.06
N SER A 107 1.30 -15.69 7.53
CA SER A 107 2.47 -15.67 6.65
C SER A 107 2.16 -14.91 5.36
N ASN A 108 1.02 -15.20 4.73
CA ASN A 108 0.58 -14.53 3.52
C ASN A 108 0.38 -13.03 3.73
N ALA A 109 -0.32 -12.63 4.80
CA ALA A 109 -0.49 -11.22 5.14
C ALA A 109 0.84 -10.49 5.39
N SER A 110 1.80 -11.16 6.01
CA SER A 110 3.16 -10.62 6.22
C SER A 110 3.91 -10.43 4.90
N ALA A 111 3.82 -11.40 3.98
CA ALA A 111 4.43 -11.32 2.65
C ALA A 111 3.81 -10.16 1.85
N GLN A 112 2.50 -10.08 1.77
CA GLN A 112 1.78 -9.00 1.08
C GLN A 112 2.18 -7.61 1.61
N LYS A 113 2.26 -7.42 2.94
CA LYS A 113 2.72 -6.16 3.53
C LYS A 113 4.16 -5.81 3.18
N THR A 114 5.00 -6.81 3.06
CA THR A 114 6.39 -6.65 2.64
C THR A 114 6.45 -6.20 1.19
N ASP A 115 5.63 -6.79 0.32
CA ASP A 115 5.53 -6.43 -1.09
C ASP A 115 5.02 -5.00 -1.27
N VAL A 116 3.97 -4.60 -0.57
CA VAL A 116 3.49 -3.20 -0.54
C VAL A 116 4.59 -2.24 -0.11
N SER A 117 5.38 -2.61 0.91
CA SER A 117 6.51 -1.79 1.37
C SER A 117 7.59 -1.65 0.32
N ASN A 118 7.93 -2.72 -0.38
CA ASN A 118 8.96 -2.76 -1.43
C ASN A 118 8.51 -1.96 -2.65
N GLN A 119 7.29 -2.14 -3.11
CA GLN A 119 6.69 -1.37 -4.22
C GLN A 119 6.66 0.12 -3.91
N THR A 120 6.28 0.50 -2.69
CA THR A 120 6.29 1.90 -2.24
C THR A 120 7.71 2.49 -2.27
N LYS A 121 8.71 1.76 -1.80
CA LYS A 121 10.12 2.19 -1.86
C LYS A 121 10.60 2.37 -3.29
N GLN A 122 10.30 1.41 -4.16
CA GLN A 122 10.66 1.48 -5.59
C GLN A 122 10.00 2.67 -6.28
N SER A 123 8.71 2.88 -6.08
CA SER A 123 7.98 4.01 -6.64
C SER A 123 8.55 5.35 -6.19
N LYS A 124 8.89 5.50 -4.91
CA LYS A 124 9.57 6.70 -4.38
C LYS A 124 10.95 6.91 -4.98
N ALA A 125 11.71 5.85 -5.19
CA ALA A 125 13.03 5.90 -5.83
C ALA A 125 12.91 6.36 -7.30
N VAL A 126 11.97 5.81 -8.05
CA VAL A 126 11.68 6.21 -9.44
C VAL A 126 11.27 7.68 -9.49
N ASN A 127 10.34 8.12 -8.66
CA ASN A 127 9.91 9.52 -8.59
C ASN A 127 11.08 10.46 -8.30
N THR A 128 11.98 10.06 -7.40
CA THR A 128 13.18 10.84 -7.06
C THR A 128 14.15 10.91 -8.23
N SER A 129 14.37 9.80 -8.94
CA SER A 129 15.22 9.73 -10.13
C SER A 129 14.66 10.61 -11.25
N ASN A 130 13.37 10.49 -11.55
CA ASN A 130 12.70 11.30 -12.56
C ASN A 130 12.80 12.79 -12.25
N ALA A 131 12.58 13.17 -10.99
CA ALA A 131 12.71 14.56 -10.58
C ALA A 131 14.15 15.10 -10.71
N LYS A 132 15.18 14.26 -10.50
CA LYS A 132 16.58 14.63 -10.73
C LYS A 132 16.88 14.82 -12.20
N SER A 133 16.44 13.88 -13.04
CA SER A 133 16.63 13.92 -14.50
C SER A 133 15.97 15.17 -15.11
N GLU A 134 14.75 15.44 -14.70
CA GLU A 134 14.01 16.61 -15.19
C GLU A 134 14.68 17.93 -14.79
N ARG A 135 15.20 18.03 -13.55
CA ARG A 135 16.00 19.19 -13.13
C ARG A 135 17.28 19.36 -13.94
N ALA A 136 17.96 18.27 -14.25
CA ALA A 136 19.17 18.30 -15.08
C ALA A 136 18.86 18.78 -16.50
N ARG A 137 17.76 18.28 -17.10
CA ARG A 137 17.28 18.69 -18.42
C ARG A 137 16.98 20.19 -18.45
N VAL A 138 16.13 20.65 -17.52
CA VAL A 138 15.76 22.08 -17.45
C VAL A 138 16.99 22.97 -17.21
N SER A 139 17.96 22.54 -16.40
CA SER A 139 19.20 23.28 -16.19
C SER A 139 20.06 23.36 -17.44
N ALA A 140 20.12 22.27 -18.24
CA ALA A 140 20.87 22.26 -19.50
C ALA A 140 20.20 23.16 -20.57
N GLU A 141 18.88 23.08 -20.68
CA GLU A 141 18.09 23.94 -21.58
C GLU A 141 18.27 25.44 -21.23
N LEU A 142 18.22 25.76 -19.93
CA LEU A 142 18.44 27.14 -19.48
C LEU A 142 19.85 27.64 -19.82
N LYS A 143 20.89 26.80 -19.59
CA LYS A 143 22.27 27.15 -19.99
C LYS A 143 22.38 27.38 -21.50
N SER A 144 21.84 26.50 -22.31
CA SER A 144 21.83 26.63 -23.76
C SER A 144 21.11 27.90 -24.21
N ALA A 145 19.95 28.20 -23.66
CA ALA A 145 19.19 29.41 -23.96
C ALA A 145 19.98 30.71 -23.58
N VAL A 146 20.65 30.68 -22.42
CA VAL A 146 21.49 31.82 -22.00
C VAL A 146 22.70 31.99 -22.91
N GLU A 147 23.35 30.90 -23.33
CA GLU A 147 24.46 30.96 -24.30
C GLU A 147 24.02 31.45 -25.69
N ALA A 148 22.87 30.98 -26.17
CA ALA A 148 22.28 31.46 -27.44
C ALA A 148 21.97 32.97 -27.36
N ALA A 149 21.36 33.40 -26.25
CA ALA A 149 21.08 34.83 -26.02
C ALA A 149 22.37 35.69 -25.98
N ARG A 150 23.44 35.20 -25.33
CA ARG A 150 24.75 35.86 -25.30
C ARG A 150 25.37 35.94 -26.69
N LYS A 151 25.34 34.85 -27.49
CA LYS A 151 25.84 34.85 -28.86
C LYS A 151 25.06 35.83 -29.73
N ALA A 152 23.73 35.80 -29.65
CA ALA A 152 22.89 36.74 -30.36
C ALA A 152 23.19 38.21 -30.00
N TYR A 153 23.42 38.48 -28.68
CA TYR A 153 23.85 39.78 -28.20
C TYR A 153 25.21 40.20 -28.76
N THR A 154 26.19 39.29 -28.79
CA THR A 154 27.52 39.58 -29.37
C THR A 154 27.45 39.91 -30.85
N VAL A 155 26.74 39.10 -31.63
CA VAL A 155 26.52 39.35 -33.08
C VAL A 155 25.80 40.66 -33.29
N ALA A 156 24.78 40.93 -32.50
CA ALA A 156 24.06 42.19 -32.55
C ALA A 156 24.97 43.40 -32.25
N LYS A 157 25.86 43.29 -31.26
CA LYS A 157 26.81 44.32 -30.92
C LYS A 157 27.86 44.53 -32.04
N GLU A 158 28.31 43.49 -32.70
CA GLU A 158 29.27 43.54 -33.79
C GLU A 158 28.69 44.20 -35.07
N ASN A 159 27.39 44.03 -35.34
CA ASN A 159 26.71 44.62 -36.47
C ASN A 159 26.42 46.13 -36.31
N LEU A 160 26.74 46.72 -35.14
CA LEU A 160 26.48 48.12 -34.82
C LEU A 160 27.38 49.15 -35.53
N ASN A 161 28.26 48.75 -36.44
CA ASN A 161 29.18 49.70 -37.14
C ASN A 161 28.65 50.22 -38.52
N THR A 162 27.38 50.09 -38.74
CA THR A 162 26.81 50.54 -40.00
C THR A 162 25.64 51.51 -39.77
N SER A 163 25.14 52.14 -40.85
CA SER A 163 24.09 53.16 -40.84
C SER A 163 22.74 52.70 -40.20
N TYR A 164 22.63 51.44 -39.81
CA TYR A 164 21.51 50.87 -39.06
C TYR A 164 21.66 50.92 -37.55
N GLU A 165 22.74 51.46 -37.07
CA GLU A 165 23.12 51.49 -35.63
C GLU A 165 22.03 52.07 -34.72
N LYS A 166 21.36 53.16 -35.15
CA LYS A 166 20.29 53.78 -34.36
C LYS A 166 19.03 52.94 -34.28
N ILE A 167 18.61 52.31 -35.37
CA ILE A 167 17.39 51.50 -35.40
C ILE A 167 17.62 50.22 -34.58
N TYR A 168 18.81 49.66 -34.71
CA TYR A 168 19.20 48.47 -33.98
C TYR A 168 19.29 48.73 -32.47
N GLN A 169 19.90 49.88 -32.11
CA GLN A 169 20.00 50.27 -30.68
C GLN A 169 18.56 50.53 -30.12
N GLN A 170 17.68 51.15 -30.87
CA GLN A 170 16.27 51.35 -30.45
C GLN A 170 15.53 50.03 -30.24
N GLU A 171 15.65 49.06 -31.16
CA GLU A 171 15.03 47.74 -31.01
C GLU A 171 15.65 46.95 -29.84
N PHE A 172 16.96 47.04 -29.67
CA PHE A 172 17.65 46.43 -28.54
C PHE A 172 17.22 47.04 -27.20
N ASP A 173 17.14 48.34 -27.12
CA ASP A 173 16.70 49.05 -25.90
C ASP A 173 15.22 48.74 -25.59
N LYS A 174 14.40 48.59 -26.61
CA LYS A 174 13.02 48.16 -26.47
C LYS A 174 12.91 46.74 -25.89
N ILE A 175 13.63 45.78 -26.46
CA ILE A 175 13.67 44.40 -25.97
C ILE A 175 14.23 44.37 -24.52
N ALA A 176 15.30 45.11 -24.25
CA ALA A 176 15.88 45.23 -22.93
C ALA A 176 14.94 45.87 -21.88
N SER A 177 14.16 46.87 -22.34
CA SER A 177 13.15 47.54 -21.50
C SER A 177 11.99 46.60 -21.18
N GLU A 178 11.50 45.84 -22.17
CA GLU A 178 10.46 44.83 -22.01
C GLU A 178 10.92 43.71 -21.02
N TYR A 179 12.15 43.24 -21.18
CA TYR A 179 12.74 42.26 -20.25
C TYR A 179 12.90 42.82 -18.84
N LYS A 180 13.33 44.07 -18.70
CA LYS A 180 13.42 44.75 -17.38
C LYS A 180 12.06 45.01 -16.78
N ALA A 181 11.03 45.28 -17.59
CA ALA A 181 9.66 45.46 -17.15
C ALA A 181 9.08 44.14 -16.62
N VAL A 182 9.27 43.03 -17.33
CA VAL A 182 8.88 41.68 -16.90
C VAL A 182 9.58 41.29 -15.58
N LYS A 183 10.89 41.60 -15.47
CA LYS A 183 11.65 41.32 -14.25
C LYS A 183 11.24 42.23 -13.09
N LYS A 184 10.80 43.46 -13.33
CA LYS A 184 10.25 44.38 -12.32
C LYS A 184 8.85 43.97 -11.87
N THR A 185 8.01 43.49 -12.78
CA THR A 185 6.67 42.99 -12.46
C THR A 185 6.75 41.69 -11.66
N SER A 186 7.67 40.77 -12.01
CA SER A 186 7.90 39.56 -11.23
C SER A 186 8.48 39.85 -9.82
N LYS A 187 9.40 40.85 -9.71
CA LYS A 187 9.91 41.31 -8.40
C LYS A 187 8.88 42.12 -7.59
N LYS A 188 7.97 42.86 -8.26
CA LYS A 188 6.89 43.57 -7.55
C LYS A 188 5.81 42.61 -7.07
N SER A 189 5.48 41.56 -7.83
CA SER A 189 4.55 40.54 -7.38
C SER A 189 5.08 39.73 -6.20
N SER A 190 6.38 39.45 -6.16
CA SER A 190 7.01 38.77 -5.03
C SER A 190 7.14 39.67 -3.79
N LYS A 191 7.44 40.98 -3.96
CA LYS A 191 7.51 41.93 -2.83
C LYS A 191 6.12 42.31 -2.27
N LYS A 192 5.09 42.39 -3.12
CA LYS A 192 3.73 42.71 -2.65
C LYS A 192 3.09 41.55 -1.87
N LYS A 193 3.56 40.31 -2.10
CA LYS A 193 3.14 39.13 -1.31
C LYS A 193 3.92 38.97 -0.01
N SER A 194 5.16 39.46 0.09
CA SER A 194 5.96 39.34 1.31
C SER A 194 5.65 40.39 2.39
N SER A 195 4.95 41.49 2.03
CA SER A 195 4.64 42.57 2.99
C SER A 195 3.27 42.46 3.68
N LYS A 196 2.46 41.43 3.41
CA LYS A 196 1.10 41.31 3.98
C LYS A 196 0.76 39.98 4.64
N THR A 197 1.71 39.08 4.86
CA THR A 197 1.42 37.87 5.66
C THR A 197 2.66 37.36 6.35
N SER A 198 2.90 37.90 7.53
CA SER A 198 3.81 37.33 8.52
C SER A 198 3.10 36.20 9.27
N THR A 199 2.59 35.21 8.57
CA THR A 199 2.17 33.91 9.16
C THR A 199 1.47 33.10 8.06
N LYS A 200 2.22 32.42 7.31
CA LYS A 200 1.98 31.14 6.61
C LYS A 200 2.86 31.06 5.37
N LYS A 201 3.96 30.32 5.48
CA LYS A 201 4.70 29.82 4.33
C LYS A 201 3.75 28.97 3.48
N LYS A 202 3.05 29.56 2.53
CA LYS A 202 2.47 28.84 1.41
C LYS A 202 3.51 28.85 0.29
N SER A 203 4.21 27.73 0.17
CA SER A 203 4.99 27.41 -1.02
C SER A 203 4.08 27.48 -2.25
N HIS A 204 4.36 28.37 -3.18
CA HIS A 204 3.67 28.35 -4.49
C HIS A 204 4.09 27.08 -5.23
N PRO A 205 3.13 26.29 -5.71
CA PRO A 205 3.46 25.14 -6.53
C PRO A 205 4.00 25.62 -7.87
N LEU A 206 5.16 25.13 -8.27
CA LEU A 206 5.69 25.15 -9.64
C LEU A 206 4.80 24.32 -10.62
N SER A 207 3.51 24.18 -10.30
CA SER A 207 2.58 23.35 -11.04
C SER A 207 2.13 23.96 -12.39
N TYR A 208 2.55 25.18 -12.72
CA TYR A 208 2.13 25.84 -13.98
C TYR A 208 3.08 25.63 -15.14
N TYR A 209 4.25 25.00 -14.95
CA TYR A 209 5.24 24.85 -16.03
C TYR A 209 5.60 23.41 -16.39
N ILE A 210 4.78 22.44 -15.95
CA ILE A 210 4.91 21.05 -16.43
C ILE A 210 3.53 20.62 -16.95
N ARG A 211 3.14 21.14 -18.09
CA ARG A 211 2.25 20.50 -19.03
C ARG A 211 2.95 20.45 -20.37
N GLU A 212 3.06 19.21 -20.85
CA GLU A 212 3.64 18.69 -22.10
C GLU A 212 5.15 18.56 -22.13
#